data_e0a39311625b421e097d2d3124ef311d
#
_entry.id   e0a39311625b421e097d2d3124ef311d
#
_cell.length_a   1.000
_cell.length_b   1.000
_cell.length_c   1.000
_cell.angle_alpha   90.00
_cell.angle_beta   90.00
_cell.angle_gamma   90.00
#
_symmetry.space_group_name_H-M   'P 1'
#
loop_
_entity.id
_entity.type
_entity.pdbx_description
1 polymer ?
#
loop_
_entity_poly.entity_id
_entity_poly.type
_entity_poly.pdbx_seq_one_letter_code
_entity_poly.pdbx_strand_id
1 'polypeptide(L)'
;MFKIESITFIQGIDRQEYKFSMNSFIYGPNTVGKTALTKALDFILGSSDELFYQGLDGIESIEALLSNNNTFLWIKRTIGNEFFYRRTPDSEYTAVGLETYKKNIGLILNQETNSHFLEIYEKIFDEHVTFRSFSFLNFIEEKGLGDLSVVFTKAKDLKHQIRIRNIMKFF
;
A
#
# COMPACT_ATOMS: atom_id res chain seq x y z
N MET A 1 -10.32 12.50 1.11
CA MET A 1 -9.31 12.04 0.13
C MET A 1 -8.28 11.17 0.82
N PHE A 2 -7.98 9.99 0.28
CA PHE A 2 -6.96 9.08 0.84
C PHE A 2 -5.56 9.64 0.70
N LYS A 3 -4.75 9.49 1.76
CA LYS A 3 -3.37 9.96 1.82
C LYS A 3 -2.52 9.04 2.70
N ILE A 4 -1.28 8.86 2.33
CA ILE A 4 -0.24 8.34 3.21
C ILE A 4 0.39 9.55 3.90
N GLU A 5 0.21 9.67 5.21
CA GLU A 5 0.72 10.81 5.99
C GLU A 5 2.22 10.64 6.28
N SER A 6 2.59 9.42 6.70
CA SER A 6 3.99 9.10 6.99
C SER A 6 4.28 7.62 6.84
N ILE A 7 5.57 7.32 6.69
CA ILE A 7 6.15 5.98 6.84
C ILE A 7 7.31 6.05 7.82
N THR A 8 7.39 5.09 8.73
CA THR A 8 8.44 5.00 9.75
C THR A 8 9.12 3.65 9.68
N PHE A 9 10.44 3.68 9.55
CA PHE A 9 11.31 2.50 9.65
C PHE A 9 11.78 2.34 11.09
N ILE A 10 11.75 1.11 11.59
CA ILE A 10 12.10 0.77 12.96
C ILE A 10 13.22 -0.26 12.96
N GLN A 11 14.31 0.09 13.66
CA GLN A 11 15.47 -0.77 13.88
C GLN A 11 15.86 -0.68 15.37
N GLY A 12 15.50 -1.70 16.15
CA GLY A 12 15.66 -1.64 17.60
C GLY A 12 14.94 -0.44 18.22
N ILE A 13 15.71 0.46 18.83
CA ILE A 13 15.18 1.70 19.43
C ILE A 13 15.14 2.86 18.43
N ASP A 14 15.82 2.74 17.29
CA ASP A 14 15.90 3.79 16.30
C ASP A 14 14.64 3.83 15.44
N ARG A 15 14.16 5.06 15.19
CA ARG A 15 12.97 5.33 14.38
C ARG A 15 13.30 6.42 13.37
N GLN A 16 13.09 6.12 12.10
CA GLN A 16 13.26 7.08 11.02
C GLN A 16 11.92 7.30 10.32
N GLU A 17 11.32 8.48 10.50
CA GLU A 17 10.04 8.87 9.92
C GLU A 17 10.23 9.75 8.68
N TYR A 18 9.47 9.43 7.63
CA TYR A 18 9.31 10.26 6.44
C TYR A 18 7.86 10.69 6.34
N LYS A 19 7.62 12.01 6.32
CA LYS A 19 6.28 12.60 6.18
C LYS A 19 6.02 12.99 4.74
N PHE A 20 4.78 12.79 4.31
CA PHE A 20 4.34 13.14 2.96
C PHE A 20 3.32 14.28 3.00
N SER A 21 3.44 15.19 2.05
CA SER A 21 2.39 16.15 1.74
C SER A 21 1.43 15.55 0.70
N MET A 22 0.38 16.28 0.34
CA MET A 22 -0.61 15.85 -0.66
C MET A 22 0.06 15.51 -2.01
N ASN A 23 1.10 16.28 -2.38
CA ASN A 23 1.96 16.03 -3.52
C ASN A 23 3.41 16.04 -3.03
N SER A 24 4.03 14.86 -2.95
CA SER A 24 5.42 14.72 -2.53
C SER A 24 6.28 14.25 -3.68
N PHE A 25 7.37 14.96 -3.89
CA PHE A 25 8.41 14.58 -4.85
C PHE A 25 9.63 14.05 -4.11
N ILE A 26 10.01 12.81 -4.42
CA ILE A 26 11.21 12.18 -3.86
C ILE A 26 12.32 12.29 -4.89
N TYR A 27 13.28 13.17 -4.65
CA TYR A 27 14.41 13.38 -5.55
C TYR A 27 15.75 13.16 -4.83
N GLY A 28 16.79 12.95 -5.59
CA GLY A 28 18.15 12.73 -5.07
C GLY A 28 18.99 11.84 -5.99
N PRO A 29 20.28 11.65 -5.71
CA PRO A 29 21.15 10.75 -6.46
C PRO A 29 20.64 9.30 -6.46
N ASN A 30 21.15 8.47 -7.37
CA ASN A 30 20.65 7.10 -7.57
C ASN A 30 20.85 6.14 -6.38
N THR A 31 21.63 6.50 -5.38
CA THR A 31 21.98 5.63 -4.24
C THR A 31 21.27 6.00 -2.92
N VAL A 32 20.38 6.99 -2.91
CA VAL A 32 19.79 7.53 -1.65
C VAL A 32 18.52 6.86 -1.17
N GLY A 33 18.21 5.65 -1.62
CA GLY A 33 17.07 4.89 -1.07
C GLY A 33 15.69 5.20 -1.65
N LYS A 34 15.55 5.94 -2.77
CA LYS A 34 14.25 6.22 -3.41
C LYS A 34 13.47 4.95 -3.71
N THR A 35 14.12 3.98 -4.33
CA THR A 35 13.51 2.68 -4.64
C THR A 35 13.21 1.87 -3.38
N ALA A 36 14.06 1.96 -2.35
CA ALA A 36 13.82 1.34 -1.05
C ALA A 36 12.52 1.87 -0.41
N LEU A 37 12.31 3.18 -0.44
CA LEU A 37 11.10 3.80 0.08
C LEU A 37 9.84 3.35 -0.70
N THR A 38 9.91 3.28 -2.02
CA THR A 38 8.79 2.78 -2.86
C THR A 38 8.48 1.31 -2.55
N LYS A 39 9.49 0.48 -2.40
CA LYS A 39 9.34 -0.93 -2.03
C LYS A 39 8.78 -1.10 -0.62
N ALA A 40 9.22 -0.26 0.33
CA ALA A 40 8.69 -0.25 1.69
C ALA A 40 7.21 0.16 1.72
N LEU A 41 6.80 1.13 0.92
CA LEU A 41 5.39 1.51 0.75
C LEU A 41 4.56 0.35 0.17
N ASP A 42 5.03 -0.31 -0.86
CA ASP A 42 4.34 -1.48 -1.42
C ASP A 42 4.23 -2.61 -0.40
N PHE A 43 5.31 -2.87 0.35
CA PHE A 43 5.35 -3.86 1.41
C PHE A 43 4.33 -3.58 2.52
N ILE A 44 4.34 -2.37 3.09
CA ILE A 44 3.43 -2.00 4.19
C ILE A 44 1.96 -1.96 3.75
N LEU A 45 1.68 -1.71 2.48
CA LEU A 45 0.33 -1.71 1.91
C LEU A 45 -0.17 -3.11 1.50
N GLY A 46 0.52 -4.17 1.90
CA GLY A 46 0.05 -5.55 1.81
C GLY A 46 0.58 -6.34 0.61
N SER A 47 1.75 -5.97 0.07
CA SER A 47 2.46 -6.82 -0.88
C SER A 47 2.70 -8.21 -0.30
N SER A 48 2.61 -9.25 -1.15
CA SER A 48 3.04 -10.60 -0.81
C SER A 48 4.56 -10.76 -0.89
N ASP A 49 5.24 -9.82 -1.56
CA ASP A 49 6.67 -9.88 -1.75
C ASP A 49 7.39 -9.63 -0.42
N GLU A 50 8.44 -10.37 -0.19
CA GLU A 50 9.34 -10.13 0.93
C GLU A 50 10.11 -8.83 0.69
N LEU A 51 10.38 -8.09 1.77
CA LEU A 51 11.12 -6.84 1.68
C LEU A 51 12.63 -7.14 1.65
N PHE A 52 13.11 -7.67 0.53
CA PHE A 52 14.54 -7.80 0.27
C PHE A 52 15.01 -6.60 -0.55
N TYR A 53 15.59 -5.62 0.11
CA TYR A 53 16.20 -4.50 -0.58
C TYR A 53 17.47 -4.07 0.12
N GLN A 54 18.56 -3.99 -0.63
CA GLN A 54 19.83 -3.49 -0.14
C GLN A 54 19.65 -2.06 0.42
N GLY A 55 20.02 -1.83 1.66
CA GLY A 55 19.81 -0.57 2.37
C GLY A 55 18.63 -0.57 3.34
N LEU A 56 17.88 -1.69 3.45
CA LEU A 56 16.88 -1.92 4.50
C LEU A 56 17.34 -3.02 5.47
N ASP A 57 18.62 -3.37 5.41
CA ASP A 57 19.23 -4.35 6.30
C ASP A 57 19.12 -3.88 7.75
N GLY A 58 18.65 -4.77 8.63
CA GLY A 58 18.44 -4.48 10.05
C GLY A 58 17.13 -3.81 10.41
N ILE A 59 16.26 -3.44 9.43
CA ILE A 59 14.91 -2.98 9.71
C ILE A 59 14.10 -4.17 10.27
N GLU A 60 13.45 -3.97 11.42
CA GLU A 60 12.63 -4.98 12.07
C GLU A 60 11.16 -4.85 11.66
N SER A 61 10.69 -3.62 11.51
CA SER A 61 9.31 -3.34 11.11
C SER A 61 9.19 -1.99 10.43
N ILE A 62 8.08 -1.85 9.69
CA ILE A 62 7.67 -0.61 9.06
C ILE A 62 6.30 -0.25 9.61
N GLU A 63 6.12 1.03 9.97
CA GLU A 63 4.83 1.62 10.30
C GLU A 63 4.43 2.63 9.21
N ALA A 64 3.12 2.79 9.00
CA ALA A 64 2.60 3.88 8.18
C ALA A 64 1.32 4.46 8.81
N LEU A 65 1.16 5.77 8.65
CA LEU A 65 -0.07 6.47 8.97
C LEU A 65 -0.81 6.77 7.66
N LEU A 66 -2.00 6.23 7.57
CA LEU A 66 -2.94 6.46 6.48
C LEU A 66 -4.05 7.36 6.97
N SER A 67 -4.54 8.24 6.10
CA SER A 67 -5.71 9.06 6.38
C SER A 67 -6.67 9.08 5.19
N ASN A 68 -7.96 9.26 5.49
CA ASN A 68 -8.96 9.65 4.52
C ASN A 68 -9.96 10.56 5.22
N ASN A 69 -10.02 11.83 4.79
CA ASN A 69 -10.74 12.89 5.48
C ASN A 69 -10.31 12.96 6.97
N ASN A 70 -11.23 12.75 7.90
CA ASN A 70 -10.96 12.80 9.34
C ASN A 70 -10.74 11.41 9.98
N THR A 71 -10.58 10.38 9.16
CA THR A 71 -10.30 9.03 9.64
C THR A 71 -8.84 8.71 9.47
N PHE A 72 -8.26 8.12 10.50
CA PHE A 72 -6.85 7.72 10.54
C PHE A 72 -6.74 6.22 10.78
N LEU A 73 -5.69 5.63 10.21
CA LEU A 73 -5.32 4.24 10.41
C LEU A 73 -3.80 4.13 10.49
N TRP A 74 -3.30 3.70 11.63
CA TRP A 74 -1.91 3.31 11.80
C TRP A 74 -1.80 1.84 11.49
N ILE A 75 -0.91 1.50 10.58
CA ILE A 75 -0.59 0.13 10.21
C ILE A 75 0.87 -0.15 10.50
N LYS A 76 1.17 -1.40 10.88
CA LYS A 76 2.53 -1.87 11.12
C LYS A 76 2.68 -3.26 10.55
N ARG A 77 3.82 -3.52 9.94
CA ARG A 77 4.19 -4.84 9.46
C ARG A 77 5.65 -5.13 9.84
N THR A 78 5.89 -6.29 10.45
CA THR A 78 7.25 -6.77 10.71
C THR A 78 7.83 -7.43 9.47
N ILE A 79 9.17 -7.51 9.41
CA ILE A 79 9.85 -8.26 8.36
C ILE A 79 9.50 -9.75 8.42
N GLY A 80 9.15 -10.27 9.60
CA GLY A 80 8.63 -11.62 9.82
C GLY A 80 7.17 -11.83 9.38
N ASN A 81 6.56 -10.87 8.66
CA ASN A 81 5.18 -10.93 8.16
C ASN A 81 4.09 -11.00 9.25
N GLU A 82 4.31 -10.36 10.37
CA GLU A 82 3.27 -10.08 11.34
C GLU A 82 2.61 -8.74 11.02
N PHE A 83 1.29 -8.66 11.15
CA PHE A 83 0.47 -7.53 10.74
C PHE A 83 -0.27 -6.94 11.92
N PHE A 84 -0.23 -5.60 12.04
CA PHE A 84 -0.86 -4.88 13.14
C PHE A 84 -1.55 -3.63 12.64
N TYR A 85 -2.60 -3.21 13.34
CA TYR A 85 -3.21 -1.91 13.13
C TYR A 85 -3.70 -1.28 14.43
N ARG A 86 -3.91 0.04 14.41
CA ARG A 86 -4.63 0.80 15.44
C ARG A 86 -5.37 1.96 14.80
N ARG A 87 -6.41 2.46 15.47
CA ARG A 87 -7.26 3.54 14.94
C ARG A 87 -7.10 4.86 15.67
N THR A 88 -6.46 4.86 16.83
CA THR A 88 -6.15 6.08 17.60
C THR A 88 -4.68 6.09 17.99
N PRO A 89 -4.06 7.28 18.16
CA PRO A 89 -2.65 7.39 18.51
C PRO A 89 -2.30 6.68 19.80
N ASP A 90 -3.22 6.73 20.77
CA ASP A 90 -3.01 6.24 22.15
C ASP A 90 -3.40 4.77 22.34
N SER A 91 -4.01 4.12 21.33
CA SER A 91 -4.34 2.71 21.42
C SER A 91 -3.13 1.83 21.13
N GLU A 92 -3.11 0.66 21.73
CA GLU A 92 -2.13 -0.38 21.39
C GLU A 92 -2.39 -0.94 19.99
N TYR A 93 -1.34 -1.46 19.39
CA TYR A 93 -1.45 -2.18 18.12
C TYR A 93 -2.14 -3.53 18.31
N THR A 94 -3.16 -3.78 17.51
CA THR A 94 -3.86 -5.06 17.47
C THR A 94 -3.25 -5.94 16.39
N ALA A 95 -2.77 -7.13 16.77
CA ALA A 95 -2.27 -8.15 15.84
C ALA A 95 -3.43 -8.76 15.04
N VAL A 96 -3.25 -8.93 13.74
CA VAL A 96 -4.29 -9.48 12.84
C VAL A 96 -3.68 -10.33 11.73
N GLY A 97 -4.49 -11.16 11.10
CA GLY A 97 -4.11 -11.86 9.87
C GLY A 97 -4.06 -10.93 8.65
N LEU A 98 -3.35 -11.34 7.62
CA LEU A 98 -3.14 -10.59 6.37
C LEU A 98 -4.44 -10.11 5.74
N GLU A 99 -5.48 -10.95 5.70
CA GLU A 99 -6.78 -10.59 5.09
C GLU A 99 -7.48 -9.44 5.85
N THR A 100 -7.49 -9.52 7.19
CA THR A 100 -8.04 -8.44 8.03
C THR A 100 -7.22 -7.16 7.89
N TYR A 101 -5.90 -7.27 7.80
CA TYR A 101 -5.00 -6.16 7.55
C TYR A 101 -5.33 -5.45 6.22
N LYS A 102 -5.40 -6.20 5.12
CA LYS A 102 -5.77 -5.67 3.80
C LYS A 102 -7.17 -5.08 3.79
N LYS A 103 -8.13 -5.71 4.46
CA LYS A 103 -9.50 -5.20 4.60
C LYS A 103 -9.53 -3.85 5.30
N ASN A 104 -8.78 -3.65 6.39
CA ASN A 104 -8.71 -2.36 7.08
C ASN A 104 -8.12 -1.25 6.19
N ILE A 105 -7.08 -1.56 5.40
CA ILE A 105 -6.54 -0.63 4.40
C ILE A 105 -7.59 -0.32 3.33
N GLY A 106 -8.28 -1.33 2.82
CA GLY A 106 -9.37 -1.16 1.85
C GLY A 106 -10.50 -0.27 2.37
N LEU A 107 -10.90 -0.43 3.64
CA LEU A 107 -11.93 0.39 4.26
C LEU A 107 -11.56 1.87 4.33
N ILE A 108 -10.31 2.22 4.65
CA ILE A 108 -9.90 3.63 4.68
C ILE A 108 -9.76 4.22 3.27
N LEU A 109 -9.33 3.42 2.29
CA LEU A 109 -9.30 3.84 0.89
C LEU A 109 -10.67 4.26 0.37
N ASN A 110 -11.70 3.56 0.79
CA ASN A 110 -13.03 3.58 0.17
C ASN A 110 -14.07 4.42 0.94
N GLN A 111 -13.68 5.19 1.96
CA GLN A 111 -14.62 5.99 2.75
C GLN A 111 -15.43 7.04 1.95
N GLU A 112 -14.98 7.40 0.75
CA GLU A 112 -15.69 8.33 -0.14
C GLU A 112 -16.43 7.63 -1.28
N THR A 113 -16.06 6.42 -1.61
CA THR A 113 -16.71 5.63 -2.65
C THR A 113 -17.91 4.93 -2.03
N ASN A 114 -19.07 5.07 -2.67
CA ASN A 114 -20.29 4.37 -2.30
C ASN A 114 -19.98 2.95 -1.83
N SER A 115 -20.29 2.64 -0.57
CA SER A 115 -20.17 1.28 0.00
C SER A 115 -20.83 0.23 -0.91
N HIS A 116 -21.84 0.65 -1.66
CA HIS A 116 -22.55 -0.14 -2.65
C HIS A 116 -21.67 -0.62 -3.82
N PHE A 117 -20.71 0.20 -4.28
CA PHE A 117 -19.78 -0.24 -5.34
C PHE A 117 -18.89 -1.41 -4.87
N LEU A 118 -18.38 -1.34 -3.66
CA LEU A 118 -17.55 -2.38 -3.10
C LEU A 118 -18.31 -3.68 -2.89
N GLU A 119 -19.54 -3.59 -2.38
CA GLU A 119 -20.40 -4.74 -2.20
C GLU A 119 -20.74 -5.43 -3.53
N ILE A 120 -21.02 -4.63 -4.58
CA ILE A 120 -21.26 -5.15 -5.93
C ILE A 120 -19.99 -5.80 -6.50
N TYR A 121 -18.84 -5.13 -6.35
CA TYR A 121 -17.57 -5.67 -6.83
C TYR A 121 -17.24 -7.00 -6.15
N GLU A 122 -17.35 -7.06 -4.81
CA GLU A 122 -17.11 -8.28 -4.03
C GLU A 122 -18.06 -9.41 -4.42
N LYS A 123 -19.34 -9.12 -4.65
CA LYS A 123 -20.33 -10.11 -5.11
C LYS A 123 -20.07 -10.65 -6.51
N ILE A 124 -19.64 -9.79 -7.44
CA ILE A 124 -19.39 -10.18 -8.83
C ILE A 124 -18.08 -10.96 -8.98
N PHE A 125 -17.05 -10.57 -8.25
CA PHE A 125 -15.71 -11.09 -8.44
C PHE A 125 -15.24 -12.04 -7.35
N ASP A 126 -16.05 -12.23 -6.28
CA ASP A 126 -15.71 -13.04 -5.10
C ASP A 126 -14.35 -12.66 -4.50
N GLU A 127 -14.05 -11.36 -4.50
CA GLU A 127 -12.78 -10.82 -4.05
C GLU A 127 -12.93 -9.45 -3.40
N HIS A 128 -12.23 -9.23 -2.30
CA HIS A 128 -12.17 -7.92 -1.65
C HIS A 128 -11.34 -6.93 -2.45
N VAL A 129 -11.86 -5.70 -2.59
CA VAL A 129 -11.08 -4.59 -3.13
C VAL A 129 -10.00 -4.20 -2.12
N THR A 130 -8.75 -4.28 -2.53
CA THR A 130 -7.59 -3.92 -1.73
C THR A 130 -6.80 -2.79 -2.39
N PHE A 131 -5.88 -2.17 -1.66
CA PHE A 131 -4.94 -1.22 -2.26
C PHE A 131 -4.26 -1.79 -3.51
N ARG A 132 -3.91 -3.06 -3.49
CA ARG A 132 -3.26 -3.74 -4.63
C ARG A 132 -4.14 -3.87 -5.87
N SER A 133 -5.43 -3.78 -5.71
CA SER A 133 -6.36 -3.73 -6.86
C SER A 133 -6.13 -2.48 -7.73
N PHE A 134 -5.57 -1.42 -7.16
CA PHE A 134 -5.28 -0.14 -7.83
C PHE A 134 -3.78 0.19 -7.89
N SER A 135 -2.90 -0.56 -7.23
CA SER A 135 -1.48 -0.22 -7.09
C SER A 135 -0.75 -0.12 -8.43
N PHE A 136 -1.19 -0.88 -9.45
CA PHE A 136 -0.64 -0.81 -10.79
C PHE A 136 -0.81 0.57 -11.46
N LEU A 137 -1.81 1.36 -11.04
CA LEU A 137 -2.03 2.73 -11.51
C LEU A 137 -1.08 3.73 -10.82
N ASN A 138 -0.54 3.37 -9.67
CA ASN A 138 0.21 4.28 -8.81
C ASN A 138 1.72 3.99 -8.77
N PHE A 139 2.14 2.78 -9.13
CA PHE A 139 3.54 2.37 -9.14
C PHE A 139 4.01 2.10 -10.57
N ILE A 140 4.51 3.14 -11.24
CA ILE A 140 5.11 3.04 -12.55
C ILE A 140 6.62 3.02 -12.38
N GLU A 141 7.27 1.92 -12.76
CA GLU A 141 8.73 1.83 -12.76
C GLU A 141 9.31 2.67 -13.91
N GLU A 142 10.50 3.24 -13.71
CA GLU A 142 11.20 4.06 -14.68
C GLU A 142 11.33 3.38 -16.05
N LYS A 143 11.56 2.07 -16.07
CA LYS A 143 11.62 1.25 -17.30
C LYS A 143 10.28 1.15 -18.05
N GLY A 144 9.17 1.50 -17.40
CA GLY A 144 7.83 1.51 -17.96
C GLY A 144 7.33 2.88 -18.43
N LEU A 145 8.12 3.94 -18.16
CA LEU A 145 7.80 5.28 -18.64
C LEU A 145 8.03 5.36 -20.15
N GLY A 146 6.99 5.23 -20.92
CA GLY A 146 7.03 5.29 -22.38
C GLY A 146 6.31 4.14 -23.08
N ASP A 147 5.94 3.11 -22.35
CA ASP A 147 5.17 1.99 -22.90
C ASP A 147 3.92 1.73 -22.05
N LEU A 148 2.78 2.25 -22.51
CA LEU A 148 1.47 2.01 -21.86
C LEU A 148 1.13 0.51 -21.79
N SER A 149 1.73 -0.32 -22.64
CA SER A 149 1.56 -1.77 -22.58
C SER A 149 2.11 -2.35 -21.28
N VAL A 150 3.12 -1.75 -20.67
CA VAL A 150 3.73 -2.20 -19.41
C VAL A 150 2.75 -2.10 -18.24
N VAL A 151 1.85 -1.12 -18.26
CA VAL A 151 0.78 -1.00 -17.25
C VAL A 151 -0.15 -2.22 -17.32
N PHE A 152 -0.39 -2.73 -18.52
CA PHE A 152 -1.24 -3.89 -18.77
C PHE A 152 -0.48 -5.22 -18.71
N THR A 153 0.83 -5.24 -19.01
CA THR A 153 1.64 -6.48 -19.05
C THR A 153 2.16 -6.93 -17.69
N LYS A 154 2.13 -6.07 -16.65
CA LYS A 154 2.34 -6.52 -15.27
C LYS A 154 1.24 -7.47 -14.77
N ALA A 155 0.12 -7.51 -15.45
CA ALA A 155 -0.88 -8.55 -15.29
C ALA A 155 -0.36 -9.86 -15.90
N LYS A 156 0.42 -10.61 -15.14
CA LYS A 156 1.09 -11.86 -15.59
C LYS A 156 0.13 -12.97 -15.98
N ASP A 157 -1.16 -12.83 -15.71
CA ASP A 157 -2.18 -13.81 -16.08
C ASP A 157 -3.45 -13.15 -16.62
N LEU A 158 -4.22 -13.93 -17.37
CA LEU A 158 -5.47 -13.50 -17.99
C LEU A 158 -6.51 -13.03 -16.93
N LYS A 159 -6.53 -13.67 -15.76
CA LYS A 159 -7.45 -13.33 -14.67
C LYS A 159 -7.18 -11.91 -14.17
N HIS A 160 -5.91 -11.52 -14.02
CA HIS A 160 -5.50 -10.20 -13.61
C HIS A 160 -5.80 -9.12 -14.68
N GLN A 161 -5.60 -9.44 -15.97
CA GLN A 161 -5.96 -8.55 -17.09
C GLN A 161 -7.46 -8.29 -17.16
N ILE A 162 -8.27 -9.33 -16.95
CA ILE A 162 -9.74 -9.21 -16.91
C ILE A 162 -10.15 -8.32 -15.73
N ARG A 163 -9.52 -8.50 -14.56
CA ARG A 163 -9.76 -7.71 -13.37
C ARG A 163 -9.49 -6.22 -13.59
N ILE A 164 -8.32 -5.88 -14.15
CA ILE A 164 -7.94 -4.50 -14.51
C ILE A 164 -8.98 -3.91 -15.48
N ARG A 165 -9.31 -4.63 -16.56
CA ARG A 165 -10.28 -4.17 -17.56
C ARG A 165 -11.67 -3.94 -16.96
N ASN A 166 -12.08 -4.74 -15.99
CA ASN A 166 -13.37 -4.58 -15.34
C ASN A 166 -13.37 -3.39 -14.38
N ILE A 167 -12.28 -3.17 -13.63
CA ILE A 167 -12.11 -1.98 -12.80
C ILE A 167 -12.18 -0.72 -13.67
N MET A 168 -11.49 -0.69 -14.82
CA MET A 168 -11.48 0.46 -15.73
C MET A 168 -12.84 0.76 -16.39
N LYS A 169 -13.80 -0.15 -16.38
CA LYS A 169 -15.16 0.10 -16.89
C LYS A 169 -16.05 0.85 -15.90
N PHE A 170 -15.64 0.97 -14.64
CA PHE A 170 -16.39 1.66 -13.60
C PHE A 170 -15.93 3.10 -13.37
N PHE A 171 -14.86 3.53 -14.03
CA PHE A 171 -14.36 4.91 -14.10
C PHE A 171 -14.62 5.51 -15.49
#